data_cd29dc364e4e365b5f83ac04e9fa6366
#
_entry.id   cd29dc364e4e365b5f83ac04e9fa6366
#
_cell.length_a   1.000
_cell.length_b   1.000
_cell.length_c   1.000
_cell.angle_alpha   90.00
_cell.angle_beta   90.00
_cell.angle_gamma   90.00
#
_symmetry.space_group_name_H-M   'P 1'
#
loop_
_entity.id
_entity.type
_entity.pdbx_description
1 polymer ?
#
loop_
_entity_poly.entity_id
_entity_poly.type
_entity_poly.pdbx_seq_one_letter_code
_entity_poly.pdbx_strand_id
1 'polypeptide(L)'
;MYGYEWTGQNGIYRLSVNSKIEKEIRPVFKEELDYFGFNEHWTYPDTDAPLLWAEGIRRYILNGTCVAEATGGGFYTKPTIKIYTEGLNLEPIDVDALWKENERLMLGLEKTSMDFIRKTHDKYEKQGMAFAVAFSGGKD
;
A
#
# COMPACT_ATOMS: atom_id res chain seq x y z
N MET A 1 10.55 11.90 -2.83
CA MET A 1 9.89 10.62 -3.08
C MET A 1 9.69 9.90 -1.76
N TYR A 2 8.57 9.28 -1.57
CA TYR A 2 8.29 8.54 -0.35
C TYR A 2 8.79 7.10 -0.49
N GLY A 3 9.40 6.60 0.55
CA GLY A 3 9.74 5.21 0.68
C GLY A 3 9.19 4.64 1.97
N TYR A 4 9.50 3.41 2.25
CA TYR A 4 9.04 2.72 3.43
C TYR A 4 10.13 1.82 4.00
N GLU A 5 10.08 1.63 5.31
CA GLU A 5 11.03 0.82 6.07
C GLU A 5 10.26 -0.07 7.04
N TRP A 6 10.64 -1.34 7.11
CA TRP A 6 10.03 -2.25 8.08
C TRP A 6 10.51 -1.91 9.50
N THR A 7 9.57 -1.85 10.46
CA THR A 7 9.83 -1.43 11.84
C THR A 7 10.31 -2.57 12.75
N GLY A 8 10.28 -3.82 12.28
CA GLY A 8 10.51 -5.01 13.09
C GLY A 8 9.24 -5.66 13.65
N GLN A 9 8.09 -5.00 13.53
CA GLN A 9 6.77 -5.56 13.89
C GLN A 9 6.08 -6.13 12.66
N ASN A 10 5.29 -7.22 12.84
CA ASN A 10 4.60 -7.87 11.74
C ASN A 10 3.77 -6.89 10.90
N GLY A 11 4.14 -6.73 9.63
CA GLY A 11 3.45 -5.91 8.66
C GLY A 11 3.50 -4.41 8.89
N ILE A 12 4.19 -3.93 9.90
CA ILE A 12 4.25 -2.50 10.23
C ILE A 12 5.44 -1.84 9.53
N TYR A 13 5.13 -0.94 8.60
CA TYR A 13 6.11 -0.14 7.87
C TYR A 13 6.00 1.33 8.23
N ARG A 14 7.16 1.97 8.34
CA ARG A 14 7.29 3.42 8.51
C ARG A 14 7.52 4.08 7.16
N LEU A 15 6.72 5.10 6.85
CA LEU A 15 6.92 5.94 5.68
C LEU A 15 8.06 6.94 5.93
N SER A 16 8.87 7.17 4.90
CA SER A 16 9.99 8.10 4.92
C SER A 16 9.98 8.98 3.68
N VAL A 17 10.21 10.27 3.86
CA VAL A 17 10.32 11.25 2.76
C VAL A 17 11.67 11.22 2.02
N ASN A 18 12.66 10.56 2.58
CA ASN A 18 14.04 10.54 2.06
C ASN A 18 14.46 9.17 1.52
N SER A 19 13.52 8.28 1.27
CA SER A 19 13.85 6.94 0.78
C SER A 19 14.34 6.97 -0.67
N LYS A 20 15.33 6.14 -0.96
CA LYS A 20 15.80 5.85 -2.32
C LYS A 20 14.97 4.79 -3.03
N ILE A 21 13.94 4.26 -2.38
CA ILE A 21 13.09 3.20 -2.92
C ILE A 21 12.01 3.85 -3.77
N GLU A 22 12.05 3.60 -5.05
CA GLU A 22 11.12 4.15 -6.05
C GLU A 22 9.84 3.32 -6.25
N LYS A 23 9.63 2.30 -5.43
CA LYS A 23 8.51 1.37 -5.62
C LYS A 23 7.41 1.61 -4.61
N GLU A 24 6.20 1.66 -5.09
CA GLU A 24 5.02 1.73 -4.26
C GLU A 24 4.76 0.39 -3.55
N ILE A 25 4.32 0.49 -2.31
CA ILE A 25 3.85 -0.65 -1.53
C ILE A 25 2.33 -0.57 -1.40
N ARG A 26 1.65 -1.68 -1.57
CA ARG A 26 0.21 -1.79 -1.38
C ARG A 26 -0.15 -2.94 -0.44
N PRO A 27 -1.27 -2.85 0.30
CA PRO A 27 -1.74 -3.95 1.11
C PRO A 27 -2.25 -5.10 0.24
N VAL A 28 -2.08 -6.32 0.74
CA VAL A 28 -2.58 -7.55 0.13
C VAL A 28 -3.57 -8.20 1.09
N PHE A 29 -4.76 -8.49 0.58
CA PHE A 29 -5.85 -9.09 1.30
C PHE A 29 -6.06 -10.56 0.93
N LYS A 30 -6.81 -11.25 1.74
CA LYS A 30 -7.15 -12.66 1.59
C LYS A 30 -7.69 -13.00 0.20
N GLU A 31 -8.55 -12.16 -0.34
CA GLU A 31 -9.20 -12.40 -1.63
C GLU A 31 -8.18 -12.50 -2.78
N GLU A 32 -7.13 -11.67 -2.76
CA GLU A 32 -6.06 -11.76 -3.74
C GLU A 32 -5.26 -13.06 -3.57
N LEU A 33 -4.97 -13.44 -2.34
CA LEU A 33 -4.23 -14.67 -2.05
C LEU A 33 -5.02 -15.91 -2.48
N ASP A 34 -6.32 -15.95 -2.21
CA ASP A 34 -7.20 -17.04 -2.63
C ASP A 34 -7.31 -17.12 -4.15
N TYR A 35 -7.48 -15.97 -4.80
CA TYR A 35 -7.59 -15.90 -6.26
C TYR A 35 -6.35 -16.45 -6.99
N PHE A 36 -5.17 -16.21 -6.45
CA PHE A 36 -3.92 -16.69 -7.02
C PHE A 36 -3.49 -18.07 -6.52
N GLY A 37 -4.23 -18.68 -5.59
CA GLY A 37 -3.94 -20.02 -5.08
C GLY A 37 -2.84 -20.08 -4.03
N PHE A 38 -2.52 -18.97 -3.36
CA PHE A 38 -1.56 -18.95 -2.26
C PHE A 38 -1.97 -19.79 -1.06
N ASN A 39 -3.25 -20.08 -0.92
CA ASN A 39 -3.80 -20.97 0.11
C ASN A 39 -3.30 -22.42 0.01
N GLU A 40 -2.75 -22.83 -1.11
CA GLU A 40 -2.07 -24.12 -1.26
C GLU A 40 -0.65 -24.14 -0.64
N HIS A 41 -0.07 -22.96 -0.43
CA HIS A 41 1.31 -22.78 0.04
C HIS A 41 1.39 -22.19 1.45
N TRP A 42 0.43 -21.35 1.82
CA TRP A 42 0.42 -20.58 3.06
C TRP A 42 -0.90 -20.77 3.82
N THR A 43 -0.84 -20.58 5.12
CA THR A 43 -2.00 -20.56 6.01
C THR A 43 -2.27 -19.12 6.44
N TYR A 44 -3.53 -18.71 6.41
CA TYR A 44 -3.96 -17.39 6.86
C TYR A 44 -5.42 -17.42 7.30
N PRO A 45 -5.81 -16.55 8.26
CA PRO A 45 -7.18 -16.50 8.77
C PRO A 45 -8.14 -15.83 7.79
N ASP A 46 -9.43 -16.04 8.02
CA ASP A 46 -10.49 -15.25 7.39
C ASP A 46 -10.58 -13.89 8.09
N THR A 47 -10.17 -12.83 7.40
CA THR A 47 -10.04 -11.48 7.95
C THR A 47 -10.20 -10.43 6.87
N ASP A 48 -10.73 -9.27 7.25
CA ASP A 48 -10.79 -8.08 6.42
C ASP A 48 -9.51 -7.24 6.49
N ALA A 49 -8.59 -7.58 7.41
CA ALA A 49 -7.32 -6.91 7.53
C ALA A 49 -6.31 -7.37 6.47
N PRO A 50 -5.36 -6.51 6.07
CA PRO A 50 -4.26 -6.92 5.22
C PRO A 50 -3.43 -8.03 5.88
N LEU A 51 -2.86 -8.93 5.08
CA LEU A 51 -2.04 -10.04 5.56
C LEU A 51 -0.55 -9.86 5.27
N LEU A 52 -0.24 -9.15 4.19
CA LEU A 52 1.13 -8.77 3.82
C LEU A 52 1.09 -7.61 2.83
N TRP A 53 2.24 -7.25 2.28
CA TRP A 53 2.39 -6.15 1.34
C TRP A 53 2.84 -6.65 -0.03
N ALA A 54 2.51 -5.90 -1.08
CA ALA A 54 3.09 -6.09 -2.40
C ALA A 54 3.85 -4.84 -2.82
N GLU A 55 5.07 -5.03 -3.30
CA GLU A 55 5.91 -4.01 -3.90
C GLU A 55 5.70 -4.04 -5.42
N GLY A 56 5.44 -2.89 -6.01
CA GLY A 56 4.99 -2.84 -7.39
C GLY A 56 3.67 -3.58 -7.58
N ILE A 57 3.52 -4.31 -8.69
CA ILE A 57 2.23 -4.96 -8.98
C ILE A 57 2.04 -6.24 -8.18
N ARG A 58 3.01 -7.15 -8.18
CA ARG A 58 2.84 -8.53 -7.66
C ARG A 58 4.13 -9.14 -7.09
N ARG A 59 4.90 -8.35 -6.40
CA ARG A 59 6.05 -8.81 -5.65
C ARG A 59 5.70 -8.78 -4.16
N TYR A 60 5.41 -9.95 -3.59
CA TYR A 60 4.85 -10.07 -2.24
C TYR A 60 5.94 -10.03 -1.18
N ILE A 61 5.78 -9.11 -0.24
CA ILE A 61 6.77 -8.79 0.79
C ILE A 61 6.17 -9.07 2.17
N LEU A 62 6.81 -9.92 2.93
CA LEU A 62 6.51 -10.16 4.34
C LEU A 62 7.70 -9.72 5.20
N ASN A 63 7.46 -8.71 6.05
CA ASN A 63 8.44 -8.25 7.02
C ASN A 63 9.84 -8.00 6.41
N GLY A 64 9.86 -7.24 5.30
CA GLY A 64 11.09 -6.86 4.62
C GLY A 64 11.66 -7.90 3.64
N THR A 65 11.07 -9.09 3.56
CA THR A 65 11.55 -10.18 2.71
C THR A 65 10.55 -10.49 1.60
N CYS A 66 11.03 -10.61 0.35
CA CYS A 66 10.21 -11.09 -0.75
C CYS A 66 9.95 -12.59 -0.60
N VAL A 67 8.69 -12.96 -0.43
CA VAL A 67 8.25 -14.34 -0.17
C VAL A 67 7.64 -15.02 -1.39
N ALA A 68 7.18 -14.25 -2.35
CA ALA A 68 6.65 -14.74 -3.63
C ALA A 68 6.58 -13.64 -4.68
N GLU A 69 6.42 -14.06 -5.93
CA GLU A 69 6.12 -13.19 -7.06
C GLU A 69 5.06 -13.84 -7.95
N ALA A 70 4.22 -13.02 -8.57
CA ALA A 70 3.30 -13.46 -9.61
C ALA A 70 3.60 -12.72 -10.90
N THR A 71 3.72 -13.46 -12.00
CA THR A 71 4.06 -12.94 -13.32
C THR A 71 3.06 -13.37 -14.37
N GLY A 72 2.90 -12.56 -15.41
CA GLY A 72 1.95 -12.84 -16.49
C GLY A 72 0.50 -12.68 -16.06
N GLY A 73 -0.37 -13.42 -16.72
CA GLY A 73 -1.82 -13.29 -16.55
C GLY A 73 -2.44 -12.26 -17.50
N GLY A 74 -3.72 -12.40 -17.75
CA GLY A 74 -4.51 -11.55 -18.62
C GLY A 74 -5.99 -11.89 -18.47
N PHE A 75 -6.82 -11.38 -19.38
CA PHE A 75 -8.27 -11.60 -19.28
C PHE A 75 -8.69 -13.07 -19.22
N TYR A 76 -7.89 -13.96 -19.80
CA TYR A 76 -8.22 -15.39 -19.94
C TYR A 76 -7.17 -16.33 -19.35
N THR A 77 -6.07 -15.80 -18.80
CA THR A 77 -4.97 -16.62 -18.28
C THR A 77 -4.64 -16.22 -16.84
N LYS A 78 -4.52 -17.22 -15.94
CA LYS A 78 -4.02 -16.97 -14.59
C LYS A 78 -2.53 -16.62 -14.62
N PRO A 79 -2.04 -15.77 -13.71
CA PRO A 79 -0.63 -15.53 -13.57
C PRO A 79 0.11 -16.78 -13.08
N THR A 80 1.39 -16.84 -13.37
CA THR A 80 2.31 -17.84 -12.82
C THR A 80 2.84 -17.34 -11.50
N ILE A 81 2.71 -18.16 -10.44
CA ILE A 81 3.19 -17.86 -9.10
C ILE A 81 4.54 -18.53 -8.88
N LYS A 82 5.48 -17.76 -8.34
CA LYS A 82 6.76 -18.27 -7.86
C LYS A 82 6.83 -18.07 -6.35
N ILE A 83 6.87 -19.17 -5.61
CA ILE A 83 6.96 -19.17 -4.15
C ILE A 83 8.43 -19.28 -3.74
N TYR A 84 8.91 -18.31 -2.95
CA TYR A 84 10.26 -18.33 -2.38
C TYR A 84 10.27 -18.90 -0.97
N THR A 85 9.18 -18.74 -0.24
CA THR A 85 9.03 -19.27 1.13
C THR A 85 7.73 -20.04 1.25
N GLU A 86 7.83 -21.33 1.47
CA GLU A 86 6.70 -22.24 1.70
C GLU A 86 6.29 -22.26 3.17
N GLY A 87 5.04 -22.62 3.43
CA GLY A 87 4.54 -22.93 4.77
C GLY A 87 4.40 -21.72 5.68
N LEU A 88 4.27 -20.49 5.12
CA LEU A 88 4.03 -19.30 5.91
C LEU A 88 2.68 -19.38 6.62
N ASN A 89 2.66 -18.95 7.88
CA ASN A 89 1.45 -18.69 8.64
C ASN A 89 1.30 -17.18 8.79
N LEU A 90 0.45 -16.59 7.92
CA LEU A 90 0.26 -15.15 7.90
C LEU A 90 -0.71 -14.71 8.99
N GLU A 91 -0.38 -13.63 9.65
CA GLU A 91 -1.20 -13.01 10.67
C GLU A 91 -1.74 -11.66 10.17
N PRO A 92 -2.96 -11.28 10.57
CA PRO A 92 -3.52 -9.97 10.23
C PRO A 92 -2.60 -8.84 10.69
N ILE A 93 -2.42 -7.86 9.81
CA ILE A 93 -1.67 -6.65 10.14
C ILE A 93 -2.54 -5.77 11.03
N ASP A 94 -1.99 -5.29 12.16
CA ASP A 94 -2.63 -4.33 13.04
C ASP A 94 -2.65 -2.95 12.38
N VAL A 95 -3.79 -2.59 11.79
CA VAL A 95 -3.98 -1.34 11.06
C VAL A 95 -3.90 -0.12 12.00
N ASP A 96 -4.34 -0.26 13.24
CA ASP A 96 -4.25 0.83 14.23
C ASP A 96 -2.79 1.09 14.62
N ALA A 97 -2.00 0.05 14.79
CA ALA A 97 -0.56 0.17 15.03
C ALA A 97 0.16 0.78 13.81
N LEU A 98 -0.21 0.38 12.59
CA LEU A 98 0.30 0.96 11.35
C LEU A 98 0.00 2.46 11.25
N TRP A 99 -1.24 2.87 11.58
CA TRP A 99 -1.64 4.27 11.60
C TRP A 99 -0.82 5.06 12.63
N LYS A 100 -0.71 4.58 13.86
CA LYS A 100 0.05 5.25 14.93
C LYS A 100 1.52 5.46 14.56
N GLU A 101 2.13 4.48 13.89
CA GLU A 101 3.52 4.58 13.43
C GLU A 101 3.70 5.73 12.42
N ASN A 102 2.71 5.99 11.59
CA ASN A 102 2.78 6.94 10.48
C ASN A 102 1.97 8.23 10.70
N GLU A 103 1.24 8.34 11.81
CA GLU A 103 0.27 9.42 12.08
C GLU A 103 0.89 10.80 11.93
N ARG A 104 2.06 11.02 12.50
CA ARG A 104 2.74 12.32 12.46
C ARG A 104 3.06 12.76 11.02
N LEU A 105 3.55 11.84 10.21
CA LEU A 105 3.86 12.12 8.81
C LEU A 105 2.58 12.37 8.02
N MET A 106 1.56 11.55 8.20
CA MET A 106 0.29 11.65 7.48
C MET A 106 -0.43 12.96 7.80
N LEU A 107 -0.51 13.35 9.07
CA LEU A 107 -1.09 14.63 9.49
C LEU A 107 -0.29 15.83 8.97
N GLY A 108 1.03 15.72 8.91
CA GLY A 108 1.89 16.74 8.31
C GLY A 108 1.63 16.92 6.81
N LEU A 109 1.44 15.84 6.07
CA LEU A 109 1.10 15.85 4.64
C LEU A 109 -0.30 16.43 4.40
N GLU A 110 -1.28 16.04 5.21
CA GLU A 110 -2.63 16.59 5.17
C GLU A 110 -2.61 18.11 5.36
N LYS A 111 -1.92 18.59 6.40
CA LYS A 111 -1.77 20.02 6.65
C LYS A 111 -1.13 20.75 5.46
N THR A 112 -0.05 20.21 4.91
CA THR A 112 0.63 20.81 3.74
C THR A 112 -0.32 20.90 2.54
N SER A 113 -1.09 19.86 2.29
CA SER A 113 -2.08 19.83 1.21
C SER A 113 -3.19 20.85 1.42
N MET A 114 -3.71 20.94 2.62
CA MET A 114 -4.76 21.91 2.98
C MET A 114 -4.25 23.35 2.85
N ASP A 115 -3.05 23.63 3.31
CA ASP A 115 -2.43 24.95 3.19
C ASP A 115 -2.20 25.34 1.72
N PHE A 116 -1.80 24.38 0.88
CA PHE A 116 -1.65 24.60 -0.56
C PHE A 116 -2.99 24.92 -1.22
N ILE A 117 -4.04 24.17 -0.92
CA ILE A 117 -5.39 24.39 -1.47
C ILE A 117 -5.90 25.77 -1.07
N ARG A 118 -5.78 26.14 0.21
CA ARG A 118 -6.21 27.45 0.72
C ARG A 118 -5.47 28.59 0.05
N LYS A 119 -4.15 28.53 -0.02
CA LYS A 119 -3.34 29.57 -0.66
C LYS A 119 -3.68 29.72 -2.15
N THR A 120 -3.90 28.61 -2.83
CA THR A 120 -4.29 28.62 -4.25
C THR A 120 -5.67 29.23 -4.42
N HIS A 121 -6.63 28.80 -3.62
CA HIS A 121 -7.97 29.36 -3.62
C HIS A 121 -7.94 30.87 -3.39
N ASP A 122 -7.35 31.36 -2.30
CA ASP A 122 -7.31 32.77 -1.95
C ASP A 122 -6.63 33.64 -3.01
N LYS A 123 -5.60 33.11 -3.66
CA LYS A 123 -4.89 33.81 -4.74
C LYS A 123 -5.80 34.04 -5.95
N TYR A 124 -6.51 33.02 -6.39
CA TYR A 124 -7.28 33.07 -7.64
C TYR A 124 -8.71 33.57 -7.45
N GLU A 125 -9.31 33.38 -6.27
CA GLU A 125 -10.60 33.99 -5.93
C GLU A 125 -10.55 35.51 -6.07
N LYS A 126 -9.49 36.16 -5.61
CA LYS A 126 -9.25 37.61 -5.77
C LYS A 126 -9.16 38.07 -7.22
N GLN A 127 -8.88 37.13 -8.13
CA GLN A 127 -8.84 37.38 -9.57
C GLN A 127 -10.19 37.08 -10.27
N GLY A 128 -11.22 36.74 -9.50
CA GLY A 128 -12.55 36.40 -10.03
C GLY A 128 -12.61 35.03 -10.73
N MET A 129 -11.66 34.12 -10.46
CA MET A 129 -11.65 32.80 -11.06
C MET A 129 -12.60 31.86 -10.33
N ALA A 130 -13.32 31.04 -11.08
CA ALA A 130 -14.11 29.96 -10.55
C ALA A 130 -13.23 28.71 -10.35
N PHE A 131 -13.58 27.89 -9.34
CA PHE A 131 -12.88 26.64 -9.04
C PHE A 131 -13.73 25.45 -9.42
N ALA A 132 -13.09 24.42 -9.99
CA ALA A 132 -13.68 23.12 -10.21
C ALA A 132 -12.78 22.05 -9.60
N VAL A 133 -13.37 21.11 -8.86
CA VAL A 133 -12.68 19.95 -8.36
C VAL A 133 -12.96 18.77 -9.28
N ALA A 134 -11.93 18.26 -9.93
CA ALA A 134 -12.02 17.02 -10.69
C ALA A 134 -11.73 15.86 -9.75
N PHE A 135 -12.66 14.93 -9.64
CA PHE A 135 -12.53 13.74 -8.79
C PHE A 135 -12.70 12.50 -9.66
N SER A 136 -11.61 11.76 -9.85
CA SER A 136 -11.60 10.52 -10.68
C SER A 136 -12.05 9.27 -9.94
N GLY A 137 -12.22 9.35 -8.62
CA GLY A 137 -12.50 8.18 -7.78
C GLY A 137 -11.28 7.32 -7.48
N GLY A 138 -10.09 7.78 -7.87
CA GLY A 138 -8.82 7.23 -7.39
C GLY A 138 -8.53 5.80 -7.78
N LYS A 139 -8.60 5.51 -9.07
CA LYS A 139 -8.15 4.20 -9.58
C LYS A 139 -7.07 4.39 -10.64
N ASP A 140 -6.00 4.96 -10.20
CA ASP A 140 -4.79 5.08 -11.02
C ASP A 140 -3.61 4.46 -10.30
#